data_146b720b4eadccfca185961bc1755e86
#
_entry.id   146b720b4eadccfca185961bc1755e86
#
_cell.length_a   1.000
_cell.length_b   1.000
_cell.length_c   1.000
_cell.angle_alpha   90.00
_cell.angle_beta   90.00
_cell.angle_gamma   90.00
#
_symmetry.space_group_name_H-M   'P 1'
#
loop_
_entity.id
_entity.type
_entity.pdbx_description
1 polymer ?
#
loop_
_entity_poly.entity_id
_entity_poly.type
_entity_poly.pdbx_seq_one_letter_code
_entity_poly.pdbx_strand_id
1 'polypeptide(L)'
;RQMCTRDSFLSILLGCATATAQSRKERRAKRKAKTEKQASKSTHTPVSVKPEKTVTEKTTVQQTEPYCPELNRNLTPAQIDSLVALWREKQTLQSYDTFFNDYIDIDSLASSSDTTPDSVYANRLRALVSPVQLPFNPIVKNYIRRYVDTRYGTINRVLSLSRYYFPLIEEELIKADLPVELRALPIIESALSTTTTSPMGAVGLWQFMPATGKSYGLEINSFVDERRDPVQATRAACRYLKDLYSIYHDWTLAIAAYNCGPGNVNKALARAGGGTTFWDIYEYLPRETRGYVPAFVGASYAYAYHQQHGIQSENPPMPLATDTIRVTRLLHLGQVASTLDIPIETLRTLNPQYKMDIIPATIKSYTLVLPQHYLCQYIASEEEIHRKDSTYLKEYINPANIEKKKLADATPAYTTYTVKRGDTLGAIARRYRTTTAQIMKLNKLKNANKLREGCLLYTSDAAD
;
A
#
# COMPACT_ATOMS: atom_id res chain seq x y z
N ARG A 1 4.44 27.47 -56.21
CA ARG A 1 5.84 27.56 -56.63
C ARG A 1 6.69 27.77 -55.38
N GLN A 2 7.35 26.84 -54.81
CA GLN A 2 8.52 26.08 -55.17
C GLN A 2 8.63 24.88 -54.21
N MET A 3 8.84 23.73 -54.78
CA MET A 3 9.28 22.51 -54.10
C MET A 3 10.68 22.72 -53.53
N CYS A 4 10.94 22.30 -52.32
CA CYS A 4 12.27 22.09 -51.82
C CYS A 4 12.35 20.70 -51.19
N THR A 5 13.31 19.98 -51.63
CA THR A 5 13.49 18.54 -51.71
C THR A 5 13.78 17.88 -50.37
N ARG A 6 13.27 16.66 -50.25
CA ARG A 6 13.20 15.77 -49.08
C ARG A 6 14.52 14.99 -48.77
N ASP A 7 15.64 15.30 -49.45
CA ASP A 7 16.82 14.43 -49.43
C ASP A 7 17.97 14.85 -48.51
N SER A 8 17.84 15.98 -47.79
CA SER A 8 18.93 16.46 -46.92
C SER A 8 18.85 15.99 -45.46
N PHE A 9 17.78 15.36 -45.03
CA PHE A 9 17.62 14.92 -43.62
C PHE A 9 18.04 13.49 -43.36
N LEU A 10 18.18 12.64 -44.39
CA LEU A 10 18.56 11.21 -44.17
C LEU A 10 20.06 11.01 -43.98
N SER A 11 20.91 11.91 -44.46
CA SER A 11 22.38 11.78 -44.37
C SER A 11 22.95 12.14 -42.99
N ILE A 12 22.24 12.93 -42.18
CA ILE A 12 22.70 13.37 -40.85
C ILE A 12 22.35 12.31 -39.76
N LEU A 13 21.29 11.53 -39.96
CA LEU A 13 20.89 10.50 -39.01
C LEU A 13 21.72 9.20 -39.08
N LEU A 14 22.31 8.87 -40.23
CA LEU A 14 23.20 7.69 -40.33
C LEU A 14 24.61 7.97 -39.77
N GLY A 15 25.10 9.22 -39.80
CA GLY A 15 26.40 9.57 -39.22
C GLY A 15 26.47 9.56 -37.69
N CYS A 16 25.36 9.82 -36.99
CA CYS A 16 25.30 9.79 -35.53
C CYS A 16 25.18 8.39 -34.95
N ALA A 17 24.58 7.43 -35.66
CA ALA A 17 24.41 6.07 -35.20
C ALA A 17 25.71 5.26 -35.22
N THR A 18 26.61 5.51 -36.14
CA THR A 18 27.91 4.82 -36.23
C THR A 18 28.93 5.35 -35.22
N ALA A 19 28.93 6.65 -34.90
CA ALA A 19 29.82 7.24 -33.91
C ALA A 19 29.50 6.77 -32.45
N THR A 20 28.22 6.54 -32.14
CA THR A 20 27.80 6.04 -30.82
C THR A 20 28.12 4.55 -30.62
N ALA A 21 28.12 3.75 -31.67
CA ALA A 21 28.46 2.32 -31.61
C ALA A 21 29.96 2.08 -31.39
N GLN A 22 30.82 2.87 -32.02
CA GLN A 22 32.26 2.83 -31.84
C GLN A 22 32.69 3.28 -30.44
N SER A 23 32.11 4.34 -29.90
CA SER A 23 32.37 4.82 -28.55
C SER A 23 31.98 3.79 -27.47
N ARG A 24 30.92 3.02 -27.67
CA ARG A 24 30.52 1.95 -26.75
C ARG A 24 31.48 0.74 -26.77
N LYS A 25 32.01 0.37 -27.92
CA LYS A 25 33.02 -0.72 -28.04
C LYS A 25 34.33 -0.34 -27.35
N GLU A 26 34.82 0.86 -27.51
CA GLU A 26 36.04 1.34 -26.85
C GLU A 26 35.92 1.45 -25.32
N ARG A 27 34.76 1.91 -24.81
CA ARG A 27 34.50 1.94 -23.36
C ARG A 27 34.42 0.55 -22.74
N ARG A 28 33.94 -0.46 -23.49
CA ARG A 28 33.86 -1.86 -23.04
C ARG A 28 35.26 -2.52 -23.01
N ALA A 29 36.13 -2.21 -23.97
CA ALA A 29 37.53 -2.68 -24.01
C ALA A 29 38.36 -2.07 -22.86
N LYS A 30 38.21 -0.76 -22.56
CA LYS A 30 38.89 -0.10 -21.43
C LYS A 30 38.45 -0.61 -20.07
N ARG A 31 37.16 -1.03 -19.89
CA ARG A 31 36.69 -1.67 -18.65
C ARG A 31 37.28 -3.08 -18.46
N LYS A 32 37.39 -3.91 -19.53
CA LYS A 32 37.99 -5.26 -19.45
C LYS A 32 39.46 -5.21 -19.07
N ALA A 33 40.22 -4.31 -19.66
CA ALA A 33 41.62 -4.11 -19.35
C ALA A 33 41.89 -3.57 -17.92
N LYS A 34 40.94 -2.88 -17.31
CA LYS A 34 41.05 -2.38 -15.93
C LYS A 34 40.77 -3.49 -14.89
N THR A 35 39.88 -4.43 -15.23
CA THR A 35 39.54 -5.58 -14.35
C THR A 35 40.67 -6.62 -14.35
N GLU A 36 41.34 -6.85 -15.47
CA GLU A 36 42.48 -7.79 -15.56
C GLU A 36 43.76 -7.24 -14.86
N LYS A 37 43.95 -5.91 -14.78
CA LYS A 37 45.07 -5.30 -14.03
C LYS A 37 44.86 -5.30 -12.50
N GLN A 38 43.64 -5.48 -12.00
CA GLN A 38 43.37 -5.58 -10.55
C GLN A 38 43.48 -7.02 -10.02
N ALA A 39 43.41 -8.04 -10.88
CA ALA A 39 43.52 -9.45 -10.49
C ALA A 39 44.98 -9.97 -10.31
N SER A 40 46.00 -9.17 -10.70
CA SER A 40 47.40 -9.59 -10.68
C SER A 40 48.24 -9.01 -9.53
N LYS A 41 47.61 -8.41 -8.51
CA LYS A 41 48.33 -7.86 -7.35
C LYS A 41 47.65 -8.23 -6.02
N SER A 42 47.68 -9.51 -5.66
CA SER A 42 47.55 -9.91 -4.25
C SER A 42 48.11 -11.32 -4.05
N THR A 43 49.41 -11.39 -3.91
CA THR A 43 50.10 -12.48 -3.22
C THR A 43 50.79 -11.88 -2.02
N HIS A 44 50.31 -12.16 -0.82
CA HIS A 44 51.09 -12.02 0.40
C HIS A 44 50.72 -13.09 1.42
N THR A 45 51.75 -13.65 1.92
CA THR A 45 52.11 -14.68 2.88
C THR A 45 51.41 -14.52 4.24
N PRO A 46 51.17 -15.61 5.00
CA PRO A 46 50.51 -15.60 6.29
C PRO A 46 51.49 -15.26 7.43
N VAL A 47 51.09 -14.32 8.29
CA VAL A 47 51.75 -14.04 9.58
C VAL A 47 50.94 -14.71 10.69
N SER A 48 51.65 -15.58 11.44
CA SER A 48 51.21 -16.25 12.67
C SER A 48 51.11 -15.27 13.83
N VAL A 49 49.94 -15.20 14.51
CA VAL A 49 49.79 -14.55 15.81
C VAL A 49 49.14 -15.50 16.79
N LYS A 50 49.78 -15.64 17.96
CA LYS A 50 49.36 -16.47 19.09
C LYS A 50 48.12 -15.93 19.79
N PRO A 51 47.31 -16.76 20.49
CA PRO A 51 46.08 -16.35 21.12
C PRO A 51 46.31 -15.65 22.46
N GLU A 52 45.66 -14.51 22.64
CA GLU A 52 45.56 -13.80 23.92
C GLU A 52 44.23 -14.15 24.61
N LYS A 53 44.26 -14.14 25.94
CA LYS A 53 43.24 -14.73 26.82
C LYS A 53 41.97 -13.92 26.85
N THR A 54 40.83 -14.60 26.67
CA THR A 54 39.46 -14.09 26.81
C THR A 54 39.12 -13.82 28.27
N VAL A 55 38.79 -12.59 28.59
CA VAL A 55 38.09 -12.21 29.84
C VAL A 55 36.61 -12.21 29.52
N THR A 56 35.84 -13.08 30.17
CA THR A 56 34.40 -13.17 30.07
C THR A 56 33.77 -12.15 31.01
N GLU A 57 33.31 -11.03 30.49
CA GLU A 57 32.30 -10.20 31.16
C GLU A 57 30.91 -10.67 30.79
N LYS A 58 30.16 -11.09 31.80
CA LYS A 58 28.71 -11.40 31.68
C LYS A 58 27.94 -10.09 31.64
N THR A 59 27.59 -9.64 30.47
CA THR A 59 26.60 -8.55 30.33
C THR A 59 25.20 -9.17 30.37
N THR A 60 24.49 -8.91 31.45
CA THR A 60 23.07 -9.23 31.59
C THR A 60 22.28 -8.31 30.67
N VAL A 61 21.76 -8.84 29.56
CA VAL A 61 20.86 -8.11 28.67
C VAL A 61 19.51 -8.02 29.35
N GLN A 62 19.13 -6.82 29.79
CA GLN A 62 17.76 -6.52 30.19
C GLN A 62 16.89 -6.52 28.93
N GLN A 63 15.91 -7.42 28.88
CA GLN A 63 14.83 -7.39 27.89
C GLN A 63 14.00 -6.12 28.10
N THR A 64 14.07 -5.20 27.16
CA THR A 64 13.17 -4.05 27.09
C THR A 64 11.89 -4.48 26.40
N GLU A 65 10.79 -4.53 27.16
CA GLU A 65 9.45 -4.77 26.64
C GLU A 65 8.98 -3.67 25.65
N PRO A 66 8.14 -3.98 24.66
CA PRO A 66 7.62 -2.98 23.72
C PRO A 66 6.70 -1.97 24.45
N TYR A 67 7.07 -0.72 24.40
CA TYR A 67 6.39 0.40 25.03
C TYR A 67 5.09 0.78 24.30
N CYS A 68 3.95 0.78 25.01
CA CYS A 68 2.66 1.31 24.55
C CYS A 68 2.25 2.52 25.42
N PRO A 69 2.22 3.76 24.87
CA PRO A 69 2.11 4.99 25.67
C PRO A 69 0.73 5.32 26.27
N GLU A 70 -0.33 4.66 25.83
CA GLU A 70 -1.71 4.96 26.29
C GLU A 70 -2.21 4.07 27.43
N LEU A 71 -1.36 3.15 27.90
CA LEU A 71 -1.76 2.21 28.93
C LEU A 71 -1.42 2.75 30.30
N ASN A 72 -2.49 2.95 31.09
CA ASN A 72 -2.38 3.28 32.52
C ASN A 72 -1.36 2.32 33.18
N ARG A 73 -0.40 2.85 33.92
CA ARG A 73 0.74 2.12 34.53
C ARG A 73 0.36 0.90 35.39
N ASN A 74 -0.94 0.64 35.58
CA ASN A 74 -1.48 -0.41 36.41
C ASN A 74 -2.06 -1.61 35.66
N LEU A 75 -1.89 -1.68 34.32
CA LEU A 75 -2.39 -2.80 33.54
C LEU A 75 -1.33 -3.90 33.43
N THR A 76 -1.75 -5.14 33.65
CA THR A 76 -0.89 -6.31 33.46
C THR A 76 -0.65 -6.59 31.97
N PRO A 77 0.46 -7.27 31.60
CA PRO A 77 0.74 -7.63 30.20
C PRO A 77 -0.41 -8.35 29.50
N ALA A 78 -1.13 -9.23 30.19
CA ALA A 78 -2.29 -9.95 29.66
C ALA A 78 -3.50 -9.02 29.37
N GLN A 79 -3.68 -7.95 30.15
CA GLN A 79 -4.70 -6.94 29.92
C GLN A 79 -4.32 -6.04 28.73
N ILE A 80 -3.03 -5.76 28.57
CA ILE A 80 -2.48 -5.03 27.43
C ILE A 80 -2.71 -5.82 26.15
N ASP A 81 -2.38 -7.11 26.13
CA ASP A 81 -2.60 -7.99 24.98
C ASP A 81 -4.09 -8.11 24.63
N SER A 82 -4.97 -8.16 25.64
CA SER A 82 -6.42 -8.20 25.44
C SER A 82 -6.97 -6.89 24.87
N LEU A 83 -6.47 -5.72 25.30
CA LEU A 83 -6.85 -4.41 24.77
C LEU A 83 -6.33 -4.20 23.35
N VAL A 84 -5.10 -4.63 23.06
CA VAL A 84 -4.53 -4.60 21.71
C VAL A 84 -5.27 -5.56 20.78
N ALA A 85 -5.69 -6.74 21.26
CA ALA A 85 -6.50 -7.69 20.51
C ALA A 85 -7.90 -7.11 20.22
N LEU A 86 -8.60 -6.55 21.23
CA LEU A 86 -9.89 -5.87 21.07
C LEU A 86 -9.81 -4.66 20.14
N TRP A 87 -8.73 -3.89 20.22
CA TRP A 87 -8.51 -2.75 19.33
C TRP A 87 -8.26 -3.20 17.89
N ARG A 88 -7.48 -4.26 17.68
CA ARG A 88 -7.28 -4.91 16.37
C ARG A 88 -8.58 -5.50 15.83
N GLU A 89 -9.37 -6.17 16.66
CA GLU A 89 -10.62 -6.82 16.28
C GLU A 89 -11.69 -5.80 15.87
N LYS A 90 -11.84 -4.69 16.60
CA LYS A 90 -12.81 -3.64 16.25
C LYS A 90 -12.48 -2.86 14.98
N GLN A 91 -11.21 -2.66 14.65
CA GLN A 91 -10.81 -1.86 13.47
C GLN A 91 -10.58 -2.66 12.20
N THR A 92 -10.26 -3.95 12.28
CA THR A 92 -9.60 -4.63 11.16
C THR A 92 -10.40 -5.77 10.55
N LEU A 93 -11.12 -6.55 11.33
CA LEU A 93 -11.63 -7.85 10.89
C LEU A 93 -12.98 -7.81 10.19
N GLN A 94 -13.89 -6.94 10.61
CA GLN A 94 -15.25 -6.96 10.06
C GLN A 94 -15.35 -6.41 8.62
N SER A 95 -14.54 -5.43 8.24
CA SER A 95 -14.65 -4.85 6.90
C SER A 95 -13.83 -5.59 5.84
N TYR A 96 -12.65 -6.13 6.19
CA TYR A 96 -11.77 -6.78 5.23
C TYR A 96 -12.20 -8.22 4.93
N ASP A 97 -12.45 -9.04 5.97
CA ASP A 97 -12.87 -10.43 5.77
C ASP A 97 -14.23 -10.52 5.07
N THR A 98 -15.17 -9.62 5.38
CA THR A 98 -16.47 -9.58 4.69
C THR A 98 -16.35 -9.07 3.25
N PHE A 99 -15.43 -8.13 2.99
CA PHE A 99 -15.26 -7.55 1.65
C PHE A 99 -14.48 -8.49 0.73
N PHE A 100 -13.42 -9.17 1.19
CA PHE A 100 -12.52 -9.98 0.36
C PHE A 100 -12.81 -11.48 0.38
N ASN A 101 -13.24 -12.09 1.50
CA ASN A 101 -13.58 -13.51 1.52
C ASN A 101 -14.78 -13.83 0.64
N ASP A 102 -15.70 -12.90 0.50
CA ASP A 102 -16.81 -13.03 -0.44
C ASP A 102 -16.38 -12.90 -1.93
N TYR A 103 -15.18 -12.41 -2.26
CA TYR A 103 -14.67 -12.41 -3.64
C TYR A 103 -14.39 -13.81 -4.18
N ILE A 104 -14.19 -14.79 -3.30
CA ILE A 104 -13.69 -16.12 -3.67
C ILE A 104 -14.83 -17.08 -4.04
N ASP A 105 -16.07 -16.81 -3.58
CA ASP A 105 -17.21 -17.71 -3.82
C ASP A 105 -18.12 -17.18 -4.93
N ILE A 106 -17.68 -17.41 -6.19
CA ILE A 106 -18.43 -17.05 -7.40
C ILE A 106 -19.69 -17.92 -7.56
N ASP A 107 -19.68 -19.13 -6.97
CA ASP A 107 -20.75 -20.12 -7.15
C ASP A 107 -21.99 -19.81 -6.27
N SER A 108 -21.85 -18.97 -5.24
CA SER A 108 -22.97 -18.55 -4.36
C SER A 108 -23.92 -17.50 -4.98
N LEU A 109 -23.61 -16.98 -6.17
CA LEU A 109 -24.33 -15.86 -6.82
C LEU A 109 -25.59 -16.30 -7.63
N ALA A 110 -26.03 -17.53 -7.50
CA ALA A 110 -27.14 -18.09 -8.29
C ALA A 110 -28.52 -17.45 -8.05
N SER A 111 -28.69 -16.64 -6.98
CA SER A 111 -29.99 -16.06 -6.59
C SER A 111 -29.98 -14.53 -6.54
N SER A 112 -29.62 -13.88 -7.65
CA SER A 112 -29.78 -12.42 -7.75
C SER A 112 -31.22 -12.05 -8.14
N SER A 113 -31.80 -11.06 -7.43
CA SER A 113 -33.12 -10.49 -7.78
C SER A 113 -33.05 -9.51 -8.95
N ASP A 114 -31.85 -9.15 -9.41
CA ASP A 114 -31.67 -8.20 -10.50
C ASP A 114 -32.05 -8.81 -11.86
N THR A 115 -33.09 -8.25 -12.47
CA THR A 115 -33.66 -8.65 -13.75
C THR A 115 -33.13 -7.84 -14.94
N THR A 116 -32.12 -7.00 -14.74
CA THR A 116 -31.56 -6.15 -15.80
C THR A 116 -31.03 -7.00 -16.95
N PRO A 117 -31.47 -6.77 -18.21
CA PRO A 117 -30.98 -7.51 -19.37
C PRO A 117 -29.48 -7.31 -19.64
N ASP A 118 -28.81 -8.33 -20.14
CA ASP A 118 -27.37 -8.29 -20.47
C ASP A 118 -27.02 -7.19 -21.46
N SER A 119 -27.91 -6.92 -22.41
CA SER A 119 -27.76 -5.83 -23.38
C SER A 119 -27.70 -4.44 -22.72
N VAL A 120 -28.42 -4.25 -21.62
CA VAL A 120 -28.40 -3.00 -20.87
C VAL A 120 -27.05 -2.81 -20.17
N TYR A 121 -26.55 -3.85 -19.51
CA TYR A 121 -25.20 -3.82 -18.91
C TYR A 121 -24.12 -3.54 -19.95
N ALA A 122 -24.14 -4.27 -21.07
CA ALA A 122 -23.18 -4.11 -22.14
C ALA A 122 -23.22 -2.70 -22.76
N ASN A 123 -24.43 -2.14 -22.96
CA ASN A 123 -24.60 -0.80 -23.50
C ASN A 123 -24.12 0.27 -22.52
N ARG A 124 -24.42 0.12 -21.23
CA ARG A 124 -23.97 1.04 -20.20
C ARG A 124 -22.45 1.05 -20.04
N LEU A 125 -21.79 -0.13 -20.05
CA LEU A 125 -20.33 -0.21 -20.01
C LEU A 125 -19.69 0.43 -21.25
N ARG A 126 -20.23 0.23 -22.44
CA ARG A 126 -19.76 0.88 -23.67
C ARG A 126 -19.97 2.40 -23.66
N ALA A 127 -20.98 2.89 -22.97
CA ALA A 127 -21.25 4.30 -22.82
C ALA A 127 -20.28 5.00 -21.84
N LEU A 128 -19.58 4.25 -20.99
CA LEU A 128 -18.46 4.77 -20.20
C LEU A 128 -17.23 4.94 -21.11
N VAL A 129 -17.07 6.14 -21.63
CA VAL A 129 -15.86 6.47 -22.42
C VAL A 129 -14.65 6.44 -21.50
N SER A 130 -13.79 5.44 -21.67
CA SER A 130 -12.67 5.18 -20.77
C SER A 130 -11.45 4.66 -21.55
N PRO A 131 -10.22 5.13 -21.22
CA PRO A 131 -8.99 4.53 -21.72
C PRO A 131 -8.77 3.10 -21.15
N VAL A 132 -9.37 2.79 -20.01
CA VAL A 132 -9.35 1.45 -19.42
C VAL A 132 -10.46 0.62 -20.05
N GLN A 133 -10.11 -0.55 -20.58
CA GLN A 133 -11.09 -1.45 -21.18
C GLN A 133 -12.07 -1.99 -20.14
N LEU A 134 -13.37 -1.78 -20.38
CA LEU A 134 -14.49 -2.21 -19.52
C LEU A 134 -15.38 -3.22 -20.28
N PRO A 135 -14.90 -4.44 -20.57
CA PRO A 135 -15.66 -5.41 -21.34
C PRO A 135 -16.84 -5.97 -20.54
N PHE A 136 -17.91 -6.34 -21.25
CA PHE A 136 -19.00 -7.11 -20.70
C PHE A 136 -18.87 -8.58 -21.05
N ASN A 137 -18.95 -9.45 -20.05
CA ASN A 137 -19.02 -10.90 -20.18
C ASN A 137 -19.74 -11.51 -18.96
N PRO A 138 -20.06 -12.80 -18.92
CA PRO A 138 -20.75 -13.44 -17.79
C PRO A 138 -20.03 -13.28 -16.44
N ILE A 139 -18.68 -13.29 -16.45
CA ILE A 139 -17.89 -13.11 -15.23
C ILE A 139 -18.09 -11.69 -14.70
N VAL A 140 -17.92 -10.67 -15.54
CA VAL A 140 -18.12 -9.26 -15.19
C VAL A 140 -19.55 -9.00 -14.72
N LYS A 141 -20.56 -9.63 -15.37
CA LYS A 141 -21.96 -9.56 -14.95
C LYS A 141 -22.15 -9.95 -13.49
N ASN A 142 -21.54 -11.06 -13.07
CA ASN A 142 -21.61 -11.52 -11.68
C ASN A 142 -21.04 -10.49 -10.70
N TYR A 143 -19.93 -9.85 -11.04
CA TYR A 143 -19.34 -8.79 -10.20
C TYR A 143 -20.20 -7.53 -10.18
N ILE A 144 -20.82 -7.13 -11.30
CA ILE A 144 -21.77 -6.01 -11.31
C ILE A 144 -22.94 -6.31 -10.37
N ARG A 145 -23.59 -7.46 -10.52
CA ARG A 145 -24.72 -7.89 -9.68
C ARG A 145 -24.35 -7.89 -8.19
N ARG A 146 -23.15 -8.31 -7.85
CA ARG A 146 -22.65 -8.32 -6.49
C ARG A 146 -22.62 -6.93 -5.85
N TYR A 147 -22.29 -5.89 -6.61
CA TYR A 147 -22.32 -4.52 -6.14
C TYR A 147 -23.73 -3.93 -6.06
N VAL A 148 -24.55 -4.17 -7.08
CA VAL A 148 -25.84 -3.51 -7.19
C VAL A 148 -26.99 -4.24 -6.48
N ASP A 149 -26.86 -5.51 -6.20
CA ASP A 149 -27.90 -6.36 -5.61
C ASP A 149 -27.52 -6.85 -4.20
N THR A 150 -26.46 -7.59 -4.04
CA THR A 150 -26.11 -8.28 -2.79
C THR A 150 -25.31 -7.41 -1.81
N ARG A 151 -24.62 -6.38 -2.28
CA ARG A 151 -23.80 -5.47 -1.46
C ARG A 151 -24.31 -4.05 -1.41
N TYR A 152 -25.60 -3.88 -1.42
CA TYR A 152 -26.24 -2.58 -1.40
C TYR A 152 -25.68 -1.64 -0.31
N GLY A 153 -25.56 -2.11 0.93
CA GLY A 153 -25.02 -1.31 2.03
C GLY A 153 -23.55 -0.90 1.86
N THR A 154 -22.73 -1.74 1.21
CA THR A 154 -21.33 -1.41 0.94
C THR A 154 -21.22 -0.32 -0.11
N ILE A 155 -21.99 -0.41 -1.20
CA ILE A 155 -21.92 0.60 -2.26
C ILE A 155 -22.47 1.96 -1.77
N ASN A 156 -23.49 2.01 -0.91
CA ASN A 156 -23.98 3.24 -0.30
C ASN A 156 -22.88 3.97 0.47
N ARG A 157 -22.11 3.22 1.30
CA ARG A 157 -20.96 3.75 2.01
C ARG A 157 -19.87 4.25 1.07
N VAL A 158 -19.56 3.49 0.02
CA VAL A 158 -18.59 3.89 -1.01
C VAL A 158 -19.04 5.18 -1.68
N LEU A 159 -20.29 5.29 -2.07
CA LEU A 159 -20.85 6.52 -2.67
C LEU A 159 -20.77 7.72 -1.71
N SER A 160 -21.02 7.49 -0.42
CA SER A 160 -20.88 8.52 0.61
C SER A 160 -19.43 9.00 0.72
N LEU A 161 -18.48 8.07 0.88
CA LEU A 161 -17.06 8.37 1.04
C LEU A 161 -16.42 8.94 -0.25
N SER A 162 -16.90 8.52 -1.42
CA SER A 162 -16.40 9.03 -2.70
C SER A 162 -16.58 10.54 -2.88
N ARG A 163 -17.60 11.12 -2.24
CA ARG A 163 -17.80 12.59 -2.27
C ARG A 163 -16.62 13.37 -1.67
N TYR A 164 -15.90 12.76 -0.73
CA TYR A 164 -14.70 13.34 -0.13
C TYR A 164 -13.41 12.88 -0.81
N TYR A 165 -13.25 11.56 -1.03
CA TYR A 165 -11.98 11.02 -1.50
C TYR A 165 -11.77 11.12 -3.01
N PHE A 166 -12.82 11.02 -3.83
CA PHE A 166 -12.65 11.04 -5.28
C PHE A 166 -12.07 12.34 -5.82
N PRO A 167 -12.49 13.54 -5.38
CA PRO A 167 -11.84 14.78 -5.80
C PRO A 167 -10.32 14.78 -5.54
N LEU A 168 -9.89 14.27 -4.38
CA LEU A 168 -8.47 14.16 -4.03
C LEU A 168 -7.72 13.13 -4.90
N ILE A 169 -8.36 11.99 -5.16
CA ILE A 169 -7.79 10.90 -5.96
C ILE A 169 -7.69 11.32 -7.44
N GLU A 170 -8.76 11.89 -7.99
CA GLU A 170 -8.84 12.35 -9.37
C GLU A 170 -7.81 13.44 -9.66
N GLU A 171 -7.65 14.39 -8.75
CA GLU A 171 -6.63 15.44 -8.87
C GLU A 171 -5.22 14.85 -9.03
N GLU A 172 -4.85 13.86 -8.23
CA GLU A 172 -3.52 13.24 -8.30
C GLU A 172 -3.39 12.30 -9.51
N LEU A 173 -4.45 11.63 -9.95
CA LEU A 173 -4.46 10.87 -11.21
C LEU A 173 -4.27 11.77 -12.42
N ILE A 174 -4.97 12.89 -12.48
CA ILE A 174 -4.85 13.89 -13.56
C ILE A 174 -3.42 14.49 -13.58
N LYS A 175 -2.89 14.88 -12.42
CA LYS A 175 -1.49 15.37 -12.31
C LYS A 175 -0.46 14.36 -12.80
N ALA A 176 -0.75 13.07 -12.64
CA ALA A 176 0.13 11.99 -13.06
C ALA A 176 -0.08 11.57 -14.53
N ASP A 177 -1.03 12.19 -15.26
CA ASP A 177 -1.43 11.80 -16.61
C ASP A 177 -1.92 10.34 -16.67
N LEU A 178 -2.81 9.98 -15.73
CA LEU A 178 -3.40 8.65 -15.60
C LEU A 178 -4.93 8.70 -15.75
N PRO A 179 -5.56 7.63 -16.27
CA PRO A 179 -7.01 7.53 -16.37
C PRO A 179 -7.70 7.74 -15.03
N VAL A 180 -8.71 8.62 -14.99
CA VAL A 180 -9.48 8.90 -13.77
C VAL A 180 -10.31 7.71 -13.29
N GLU A 181 -10.60 6.77 -14.16
CA GLU A 181 -11.31 5.52 -13.86
C GLU A 181 -10.54 4.64 -12.86
N LEU A 182 -9.22 4.80 -12.77
CA LEU A 182 -8.39 4.11 -11.78
C LEU A 182 -8.78 4.45 -10.33
N ARG A 183 -9.59 5.51 -10.10
CA ARG A 183 -10.25 5.80 -8.82
C ARG A 183 -11.13 4.65 -8.31
N ALA A 184 -11.53 3.71 -9.19
CA ALA A 184 -12.26 2.53 -8.77
C ALA A 184 -11.39 1.47 -8.05
N LEU A 185 -10.06 1.54 -8.14
CA LEU A 185 -9.16 0.64 -7.42
C LEU A 185 -9.33 0.75 -5.89
N PRO A 186 -9.31 1.92 -5.26
CA PRO A 186 -9.59 2.04 -3.82
C PRO A 186 -10.96 1.51 -3.38
N ILE A 187 -11.94 1.43 -4.29
CA ILE A 187 -13.21 0.77 -3.98
C ILE A 187 -12.99 -0.71 -3.74
N ILE A 188 -12.28 -1.39 -4.66
CA ILE A 188 -12.04 -2.82 -4.58
C ILE A 188 -10.96 -3.19 -3.56
N GLU A 189 -10.05 -2.29 -3.23
CA GLU A 189 -8.99 -2.53 -2.26
C GLU A 189 -9.45 -2.38 -0.81
N SER A 190 -10.27 -1.39 -0.50
CA SER A 190 -10.59 -1.03 0.88
C SER A 190 -12.03 -0.53 1.11
N ALA A 191 -12.88 -0.51 0.08
CA ALA A 191 -14.16 0.21 0.11
C ALA A 191 -13.99 1.69 0.55
N LEU A 192 -12.94 2.35 0.11
CA LEU A 192 -12.53 3.71 0.46
C LEU A 192 -12.20 3.92 1.95
N SER A 193 -11.74 2.88 2.64
CA SER A 193 -11.30 3.00 4.03
C SER A 193 -9.80 3.32 4.11
N THR A 194 -9.44 4.42 4.77
CA THR A 194 -8.06 4.84 5.00
C THR A 194 -7.35 4.02 6.08
N THR A 195 -8.11 3.37 6.96
CA THR A 195 -7.57 2.66 8.14
C THR A 195 -7.56 1.15 8.01
N THR A 196 -8.24 0.60 7.00
CA THR A 196 -8.31 -0.86 6.78
C THR A 196 -6.91 -1.45 6.66
N THR A 197 -6.69 -2.54 7.40
CA THR A 197 -5.44 -3.30 7.39
C THR A 197 -5.73 -4.75 7.05
N SER A 198 -5.11 -5.28 6.01
CA SER A 198 -5.26 -6.68 5.62
C SER A 198 -4.53 -7.62 6.59
N PRO A 199 -4.89 -8.91 6.65
CA PRO A 199 -4.16 -9.92 7.43
C PRO A 199 -2.67 -10.02 7.04
N MET A 200 -2.33 -9.60 5.84
CA MET A 200 -0.96 -9.59 5.32
C MET A 200 -0.22 -8.27 5.57
N GLY A 201 -0.87 -7.29 6.21
CA GLY A 201 -0.28 -6.00 6.56
C GLY A 201 -0.36 -4.94 5.46
N ALA A 202 -1.17 -5.14 4.41
CA ALA A 202 -1.53 -4.07 3.49
C ALA A 202 -2.44 -3.06 4.18
N VAL A 203 -2.29 -1.76 3.91
CA VAL A 203 -2.98 -0.69 4.66
C VAL A 203 -3.51 0.41 3.74
N GLY A 204 -4.68 0.95 4.11
CA GLY A 204 -5.24 2.19 3.60
C GLY A 204 -6.02 2.06 2.30
N LEU A 205 -6.37 3.19 1.68
CA LEU A 205 -7.19 3.26 0.46
C LEU A 205 -6.69 2.33 -0.64
N TRP A 206 -5.37 2.29 -0.84
CA TRP A 206 -4.68 1.62 -1.92
C TRP A 206 -4.06 0.28 -1.50
N GLN A 207 -4.28 -0.16 -0.28
CA GLN A 207 -3.77 -1.42 0.29
C GLN A 207 -2.27 -1.67 0.03
N PHE A 208 -1.45 -0.65 0.23
CA PHE A 208 -0.01 -0.81 0.09
C PHE A 208 0.57 -1.76 1.13
N MET A 209 1.34 -2.74 0.67
CA MET A 209 2.26 -3.48 1.54
C MET A 209 3.38 -2.55 2.04
N PRO A 210 3.91 -2.75 3.26
CA PRO A 210 4.95 -1.88 3.82
C PRO A 210 6.16 -1.69 2.90
N ALA A 211 6.68 -2.78 2.32
CA ALA A 211 7.83 -2.73 1.43
C ALA A 211 7.54 -1.93 0.15
N THR A 212 6.40 -2.18 -0.50
CA THR A 212 5.98 -1.46 -1.70
C THR A 212 5.73 0.01 -1.37
N GLY A 213 5.02 0.32 -0.28
CA GLY A 213 4.79 1.71 0.12
C GLY A 213 6.10 2.49 0.31
N LYS A 214 7.07 1.91 1.01
CA LYS A 214 8.40 2.53 1.19
C LYS A 214 9.17 2.71 -0.12
N SER A 215 9.12 1.74 -1.04
CA SER A 215 9.79 1.86 -2.34
C SER A 215 9.20 2.97 -3.22
N TYR A 216 7.93 3.33 -3.00
CA TYR A 216 7.26 4.45 -3.63
C TYR A 216 7.23 5.73 -2.77
N GLY A 217 8.09 5.79 -1.74
CA GLY A 217 8.40 7.00 -0.98
C GLY A 217 7.46 7.30 0.18
N LEU A 218 6.60 6.36 0.60
CA LEU A 218 5.74 6.55 1.77
C LEU A 218 6.53 6.40 3.07
N GLU A 219 6.33 7.34 3.98
CA GLU A 219 6.84 7.26 5.34
C GLU A 219 5.99 6.28 6.17
N ILE A 220 6.66 5.27 6.74
CA ILE A 220 6.01 4.24 7.56
C ILE A 220 6.90 4.02 8.78
N ASN A 221 6.45 4.52 9.94
CA ASN A 221 7.16 4.41 11.23
C ASN A 221 6.15 4.37 12.40
N SER A 222 6.61 4.49 13.66
CA SER A 222 5.74 4.47 14.85
C SER A 222 4.71 5.58 14.90
N PHE A 223 5.03 6.75 14.39
CA PHE A 223 4.18 7.94 14.48
C PHE A 223 3.37 8.19 13.23
N VAL A 224 3.92 7.84 12.06
CA VAL A 224 3.34 8.14 10.75
C VAL A 224 3.21 6.86 9.94
N ASP A 225 2.07 6.69 9.29
CA ASP A 225 1.84 5.69 8.26
C ASP A 225 1.14 6.34 7.07
N GLU A 226 1.94 6.85 6.12
CA GLU A 226 1.43 7.56 4.95
C GLU A 226 0.63 6.68 3.98
N ARG A 227 0.57 5.36 4.20
CA ARG A 227 -0.36 4.48 3.48
C ARG A 227 -1.81 4.80 3.81
N ARG A 228 -2.06 5.44 4.97
CA ARG A 228 -3.36 5.93 5.42
C ARG A 228 -3.68 7.34 4.94
N ASP A 229 -2.66 8.11 4.55
CA ASP A 229 -2.84 9.46 4.01
C ASP A 229 -3.46 9.38 2.60
N PRO A 230 -4.66 9.94 2.37
CA PRO A 230 -5.33 9.83 1.08
C PRO A 230 -4.52 10.39 -0.08
N VAL A 231 -3.82 11.51 0.14
CA VAL A 231 -3.06 12.21 -0.89
C VAL A 231 -1.72 11.52 -1.15
N GLN A 232 -0.94 11.23 -0.09
CA GLN A 232 0.38 10.61 -0.25
C GLN A 232 0.26 9.19 -0.80
N ALA A 233 -0.70 8.40 -0.29
CA ALA A 233 -0.96 7.06 -0.81
C ALA A 233 -1.39 7.08 -2.28
N THR A 234 -2.24 8.05 -2.69
CA THR A 234 -2.64 8.19 -4.09
C THR A 234 -1.46 8.57 -4.98
N ARG A 235 -0.59 9.49 -4.55
CA ARG A 235 0.64 9.83 -5.28
C ARG A 235 1.56 8.62 -5.46
N ALA A 236 1.70 7.81 -4.42
CA ALA A 236 2.47 6.57 -4.51
C ALA A 236 1.82 5.56 -5.48
N ALA A 237 0.48 5.40 -5.42
CA ALA A 237 -0.27 4.54 -6.32
C ALA A 237 -0.17 4.98 -7.78
N CYS A 238 -0.23 6.28 -8.04
CA CYS A 238 -0.03 6.83 -9.38
C CYS A 238 1.34 6.46 -9.96
N ARG A 239 2.42 6.60 -9.17
CA ARG A 239 3.76 6.19 -9.60
C ARG A 239 3.83 4.70 -9.88
N TYR A 240 3.28 3.87 -9.00
CA TYR A 240 3.28 2.42 -9.17
C TYR A 240 2.47 1.98 -10.39
N LEU A 241 1.27 2.53 -10.59
CA LEU A 241 0.43 2.25 -11.77
C LEU A 241 1.09 2.70 -13.07
N LYS A 242 1.79 3.84 -13.07
CA LYS A 242 2.56 4.31 -14.22
C LYS A 242 3.70 3.36 -14.58
N ASP A 243 4.43 2.86 -13.58
CA ASP A 243 5.49 1.87 -13.79
C ASP A 243 4.90 0.56 -14.35
N LEU A 244 3.79 0.08 -13.81
CA LEU A 244 3.11 -1.13 -14.32
C LEU A 244 2.62 -0.95 -15.75
N TYR A 245 2.01 0.21 -16.07
CA TYR A 245 1.56 0.49 -17.43
C TYR A 245 2.73 0.60 -18.41
N SER A 246 3.86 1.13 -17.99
CA SER A 246 5.08 1.19 -18.83
C SER A 246 5.63 -0.19 -19.22
N ILE A 247 5.32 -1.23 -18.43
CA ILE A 247 5.71 -2.62 -18.69
C ILE A 247 4.75 -3.29 -19.68
N TYR A 248 3.44 -3.10 -19.49
CA TYR A 248 2.43 -3.89 -20.18
C TYR A 248 1.74 -3.15 -21.34
N HIS A 249 1.73 -1.82 -21.34
CA HIS A 249 1.00 -0.96 -22.27
C HIS A 249 -0.50 -1.31 -22.40
N ASP A 250 -1.05 -2.04 -21.42
CA ASP A 250 -2.44 -2.40 -21.28
C ASP A 250 -2.89 -2.20 -19.82
N TRP A 251 -3.98 -1.47 -19.62
CA TRP A 251 -4.47 -1.15 -18.30
C TRP A 251 -4.99 -2.36 -17.55
N THR A 252 -5.58 -3.34 -18.25
CA THR A 252 -6.12 -4.55 -17.60
C THR A 252 -5.01 -5.43 -17.05
N LEU A 253 -3.89 -5.53 -17.77
CA LEU A 253 -2.67 -6.19 -17.29
C LEU A 253 -1.99 -5.40 -16.16
N ALA A 254 -1.92 -4.08 -16.26
CA ALA A 254 -1.38 -3.22 -15.20
C ALA A 254 -2.20 -3.34 -13.90
N ILE A 255 -3.53 -3.35 -13.99
CA ILE A 255 -4.46 -3.57 -12.87
C ILE A 255 -4.25 -4.97 -12.27
N ALA A 256 -4.14 -6.01 -13.08
CA ALA A 256 -3.84 -7.37 -12.59
C ALA A 256 -2.48 -7.42 -11.88
N ALA A 257 -1.45 -6.73 -12.43
CA ALA A 257 -0.12 -6.67 -11.85
C ALA A 257 -0.07 -5.85 -10.55
N TYR A 258 -0.94 -4.86 -10.40
CA TYR A 258 -1.10 -4.14 -9.13
C TYR A 258 -1.48 -5.11 -7.99
N ASN A 259 -2.40 -6.03 -8.24
CA ASN A 259 -2.88 -7.01 -7.26
C ASN A 259 -1.85 -8.11 -6.97
N CYS A 260 -1.36 -8.81 -7.99
CA CYS A 260 -0.51 -10.01 -7.79
C CYS A 260 0.99 -9.77 -8.00
N GLY A 261 1.36 -8.57 -8.37
CA GLY A 261 2.74 -8.22 -8.74
C GLY A 261 3.10 -8.60 -10.19
N PRO A 262 4.00 -7.83 -10.83
CA PRO A 262 4.38 -8.04 -12.23
C PRO A 262 5.00 -9.43 -12.50
N GLY A 263 5.68 -10.02 -11.51
CA GLY A 263 6.26 -11.36 -11.65
C GLY A 263 5.23 -12.46 -11.89
N ASN A 264 4.02 -12.36 -11.32
CA ASN A 264 2.96 -13.34 -11.53
C ASN A 264 2.25 -13.14 -12.87
N VAL A 265 2.06 -11.89 -13.30
CA VAL A 265 1.54 -11.58 -14.64
C VAL A 265 2.50 -12.09 -15.72
N ASN A 266 3.80 -11.86 -15.58
CA ASN A 266 4.81 -12.36 -16.53
C ASN A 266 4.84 -13.90 -16.62
N LYS A 267 4.66 -14.60 -15.49
CA LYS A 267 4.52 -16.07 -15.49
C LYS A 267 3.24 -16.52 -16.21
N ALA A 268 2.13 -15.79 -16.03
CA ALA A 268 0.87 -16.09 -16.71
C ALA A 268 1.00 -15.86 -18.22
N LEU A 269 1.60 -14.75 -18.67
CA LEU A 269 1.92 -14.48 -20.07
C LEU A 269 2.77 -15.58 -20.70
N ALA A 270 3.84 -16.00 -20.03
CA ALA A 270 4.71 -17.08 -20.51
C ALA A 270 3.96 -18.42 -20.63
N ARG A 271 3.06 -18.74 -19.68
CA ARG A 271 2.26 -19.99 -19.72
C ARG A 271 1.19 -19.96 -20.81
N ALA A 272 0.65 -18.80 -21.12
CA ALA A 272 -0.32 -18.60 -22.18
C ALA A 272 0.31 -18.64 -23.59
N GLY A 273 1.63 -18.69 -23.69
CA GLY A 273 2.32 -18.60 -24.98
C GLY A 273 2.35 -17.18 -25.55
N GLY A 274 2.13 -16.17 -24.73
CA GLY A 274 1.95 -14.76 -25.08
C GLY A 274 0.52 -14.30 -24.80
N GLY A 275 0.24 -13.04 -25.05
CA GLY A 275 -1.05 -12.41 -24.83
C GLY A 275 -0.86 -10.91 -24.64
N THR A 276 -1.87 -10.13 -24.96
CA THR A 276 -1.80 -8.66 -24.90
C THR A 276 -2.81 -8.07 -23.91
N THR A 277 -3.74 -8.91 -23.43
CA THR A 277 -4.81 -8.49 -22.51
C THR A 277 -4.92 -9.41 -21.30
N PHE A 278 -5.60 -8.93 -20.27
CA PHE A 278 -5.93 -9.72 -19.09
C PHE A 278 -6.68 -11.02 -19.41
N TRP A 279 -7.60 -10.99 -20.41
CA TRP A 279 -8.44 -12.12 -20.75
C TRP A 279 -7.67 -13.25 -21.45
N ASP A 280 -6.58 -12.91 -22.14
CA ASP A 280 -5.70 -13.90 -22.78
C ASP A 280 -4.99 -14.78 -21.75
N ILE A 281 -4.71 -14.22 -20.57
CA ILE A 281 -3.95 -14.87 -19.50
C ILE A 281 -4.82 -15.27 -18.30
N TYR A 282 -6.14 -15.04 -18.37
CA TYR A 282 -7.08 -15.20 -17.27
C TYR A 282 -6.91 -16.54 -16.52
N GLU A 283 -6.89 -17.66 -17.25
CA GLU A 283 -6.80 -19.01 -16.67
C GLU A 283 -5.43 -19.31 -16.03
N TYR A 284 -4.40 -18.56 -16.37
CA TYR A 284 -3.04 -18.75 -15.86
C TYR A 284 -2.72 -17.85 -14.67
N LEU A 285 -3.60 -16.88 -14.35
CA LEU A 285 -3.45 -16.00 -13.21
C LEU A 285 -3.79 -16.71 -11.89
N PRO A 286 -3.25 -16.25 -10.75
CA PRO A 286 -3.72 -16.66 -9.43
C PRO A 286 -5.24 -16.49 -9.30
N ARG A 287 -5.90 -17.41 -8.60
CA ARG A 287 -7.38 -17.42 -8.48
C ARG A 287 -7.93 -16.07 -7.99
N GLU A 288 -7.28 -15.46 -6.99
CA GLU A 288 -7.66 -14.15 -6.45
C GLU A 288 -7.57 -13.04 -7.51
N THR A 289 -6.52 -13.04 -8.32
CA THR A 289 -6.29 -12.04 -9.36
C THR A 289 -7.28 -12.17 -10.53
N ARG A 290 -7.79 -13.38 -10.81
CA ARG A 290 -8.83 -13.56 -11.84
C ARG A 290 -10.09 -12.75 -11.56
N GLY A 291 -10.45 -12.55 -10.29
CA GLY A 291 -11.57 -11.72 -9.87
C GLY A 291 -11.29 -10.21 -9.86
N TYR A 292 -10.04 -9.81 -9.90
CA TYR A 292 -9.67 -8.42 -9.60
C TYR A 292 -10.08 -7.43 -10.70
N VAL A 293 -9.76 -7.71 -11.97
CA VAL A 293 -10.21 -6.88 -13.11
C VAL A 293 -11.73 -6.92 -13.28
N PRO A 294 -12.42 -8.08 -13.22
CA PRO A 294 -13.89 -8.10 -13.19
C PRO A 294 -14.50 -7.28 -12.05
N ALA A 295 -13.89 -7.30 -10.86
CA ALA A 295 -14.33 -6.49 -9.73
C ALA A 295 -14.15 -4.99 -10.00
N PHE A 296 -13.03 -4.59 -10.61
CA PHE A 296 -12.79 -3.21 -11.03
C PHE A 296 -13.88 -2.73 -12.01
N VAL A 297 -14.22 -3.53 -13.01
CA VAL A 297 -15.29 -3.20 -13.96
C VAL A 297 -16.64 -3.12 -13.24
N GLY A 298 -16.93 -4.08 -12.33
CA GLY A 298 -18.15 -4.09 -11.53
C GLY A 298 -18.30 -2.87 -10.64
N ALA A 299 -17.22 -2.45 -9.96
CA ALA A 299 -17.19 -1.26 -9.11
C ALA A 299 -17.36 0.02 -9.93
N SER A 300 -16.68 0.13 -11.08
CA SER A 300 -16.82 1.26 -12.00
C SER A 300 -18.26 1.39 -12.51
N TYR A 301 -18.88 0.29 -12.91
CA TYR A 301 -20.28 0.25 -13.32
C TYR A 301 -21.21 0.68 -12.19
N ALA A 302 -21.07 0.08 -11.01
CA ALA A 302 -21.94 0.35 -9.86
C ALA A 302 -21.85 1.82 -9.43
N TYR A 303 -20.66 2.40 -9.42
CA TYR A 303 -20.46 3.82 -9.15
C TYR A 303 -21.17 4.70 -10.18
N ALA A 304 -21.03 4.41 -11.48
CA ALA A 304 -21.59 5.22 -12.55
C ALA A 304 -23.12 5.12 -12.65
N TYR A 305 -23.68 3.95 -12.36
CA TYR A 305 -25.10 3.64 -12.60
C TYR A 305 -25.87 3.29 -11.33
N HIS A 306 -25.40 3.71 -10.14
CA HIS A 306 -26.06 3.44 -8.87
C HIS A 306 -27.51 3.91 -8.83
N GLN A 307 -27.81 5.10 -9.38
CA GLN A 307 -29.16 5.66 -9.41
C GLN A 307 -30.15 4.80 -10.22
N GLN A 308 -29.68 4.22 -11.34
CA GLN A 308 -30.49 3.33 -12.19
C GLN A 308 -30.81 1.99 -11.52
N HIS A 309 -30.09 1.66 -10.44
CA HIS A 309 -30.38 0.52 -9.56
C HIS A 309 -31.06 0.93 -8.25
N GLY A 310 -31.55 2.18 -8.14
CA GLY A 310 -32.24 2.67 -6.95
C GLY A 310 -31.34 2.90 -5.74
N ILE A 311 -30.02 2.88 -5.92
CA ILE A 311 -29.04 3.04 -4.85
C ILE A 311 -28.81 4.53 -4.61
N GLN A 312 -28.93 4.98 -3.37
CA GLN A 312 -28.74 6.37 -2.97
C GLN A 312 -27.48 6.49 -2.10
N SER A 313 -26.79 7.63 -2.24
CA SER A 313 -25.65 7.97 -1.39
C SER A 313 -26.14 8.56 -0.07
N GLU A 314 -25.55 8.11 1.02
CA GLU A 314 -25.68 8.74 2.33
C GLU A 314 -24.76 9.98 2.44
N ASN A 315 -24.94 10.77 3.48
CA ASN A 315 -24.00 11.86 3.78
C ASN A 315 -22.66 11.26 4.28
N PRO A 316 -21.51 11.81 3.85
CA PRO A 316 -20.23 11.34 4.35
C PRO A 316 -20.07 11.65 5.85
N PRO A 317 -19.40 10.77 6.60
CA PRO A 317 -19.20 10.91 8.03
C PRO A 317 -18.18 12.00 8.42
N MET A 318 -17.61 12.70 7.43
CA MET A 318 -16.64 13.77 7.61
C MET A 318 -17.07 15.04 6.89
N PRO A 319 -16.59 16.23 7.31
CA PRO A 319 -16.83 17.48 6.61
C PRO A 319 -16.20 17.44 5.21
N LEU A 320 -16.96 17.90 4.20
CA LEU A 320 -16.47 17.96 2.81
C LEU A 320 -15.53 19.15 2.58
N ALA A 321 -15.80 20.29 3.25
CA ALA A 321 -14.95 21.46 3.17
C ALA A 321 -13.83 21.35 4.22
N THR A 322 -12.63 21.06 3.77
CA THR A 322 -11.43 20.94 4.60
C THR A 322 -10.32 21.83 4.03
N ASP A 323 -9.40 22.21 4.89
CA ASP A 323 -8.17 22.91 4.52
C ASP A 323 -6.99 22.36 5.30
N THR A 324 -5.78 22.79 4.96
CA THR A 324 -4.54 22.24 5.47
C THR A 324 -3.69 23.30 6.16
N ILE A 325 -3.07 22.89 7.28
CA ILE A 325 -2.07 23.69 7.99
C ILE A 325 -0.73 22.96 7.97
N ARG A 326 0.33 23.72 7.73
CA ARG A 326 1.70 23.23 7.83
C ARG A 326 2.16 23.29 9.28
N VAL A 327 2.27 22.13 9.92
CA VAL A 327 2.76 21.99 11.29
C VAL A 327 4.28 21.88 11.29
N THR A 328 4.95 22.74 12.05
CA THR A 328 6.41 22.82 12.16
C THR A 328 6.94 22.51 13.55
N ARG A 329 6.05 22.32 14.51
CA ARG A 329 6.35 21.97 15.92
C ARG A 329 5.66 20.65 16.24
N LEU A 330 6.27 19.88 17.15
CA LEU A 330 5.63 18.66 17.67
C LEU A 330 4.22 19.00 18.18
N LEU A 331 3.23 18.22 17.79
CA LEU A 331 1.82 18.51 18.08
C LEU A 331 1.05 17.20 18.33
N HIS A 332 0.16 17.22 19.33
CA HIS A 332 -0.80 16.16 19.57
C HIS A 332 -2.21 16.63 19.16
N LEU A 333 -2.96 15.81 18.43
CA LEU A 333 -4.31 16.18 17.96
C LEU A 333 -5.26 16.59 19.09
N GLY A 334 -5.08 16.02 20.29
CA GLY A 334 -5.82 16.41 21.50
C GLY A 334 -5.63 17.85 21.93
N GLN A 335 -4.48 18.47 21.63
CA GLN A 335 -4.24 19.89 21.91
C GLN A 335 -5.14 20.75 21.03
N VAL A 336 -5.23 20.41 19.73
CA VAL A 336 -6.09 21.08 18.76
C VAL A 336 -7.57 20.86 19.14
N ALA A 337 -7.95 19.60 19.39
CA ALA A 337 -9.31 19.22 19.78
C ALA A 337 -9.80 20.01 20.99
N SER A 338 -8.99 20.06 22.05
CA SER A 338 -9.35 20.73 23.32
C SER A 338 -9.28 22.25 23.27
N THR A 339 -8.59 22.83 22.31
CA THR A 339 -8.48 24.31 22.19
C THR A 339 -9.57 24.86 21.27
N LEU A 340 -9.87 24.13 20.20
CA LEU A 340 -10.83 24.57 19.18
C LEU A 340 -12.22 23.98 19.35
N ASP A 341 -12.43 23.15 20.38
CA ASP A 341 -13.68 22.40 20.62
C ASP A 341 -14.10 21.55 19.41
N ILE A 342 -13.10 20.86 18.79
CA ILE A 342 -13.34 19.95 17.69
C ILE A 342 -13.38 18.52 18.24
N PRO A 343 -14.38 17.69 17.89
CA PRO A 343 -14.37 16.29 18.25
C PRO A 343 -13.08 15.61 17.74
N ILE A 344 -12.35 14.95 18.61
CA ILE A 344 -11.05 14.34 18.25
C ILE A 344 -11.21 13.31 17.13
N GLU A 345 -12.34 12.62 17.05
CA GLU A 345 -12.61 11.66 15.98
C GLU A 345 -12.69 12.32 14.60
N THR A 346 -13.13 13.58 14.52
CA THR A 346 -13.08 14.36 13.29
C THR A 346 -11.64 14.58 12.84
N LEU A 347 -10.75 14.96 13.77
CA LEU A 347 -9.33 15.15 13.47
C LEU A 347 -8.65 13.84 13.09
N ARG A 348 -8.95 12.75 13.79
CA ARG A 348 -8.44 11.40 13.46
C ARG A 348 -8.90 10.93 12.08
N THR A 349 -10.15 11.18 11.73
CA THR A 349 -10.72 10.82 10.43
C THR A 349 -10.08 11.58 9.29
N LEU A 350 -9.78 12.87 9.49
CA LEU A 350 -9.14 13.72 8.50
C LEU A 350 -7.61 13.51 8.43
N ASN A 351 -7.00 12.95 9.48
CA ASN A 351 -5.56 12.76 9.61
C ASN A 351 -5.20 11.31 10.01
N PRO A 352 -5.66 10.30 9.28
CA PRO A 352 -5.54 8.90 9.68
C PRO A 352 -4.10 8.37 9.64
N GLN A 353 -3.17 9.11 9.04
CA GLN A 353 -1.74 8.79 8.95
C GLN A 353 -1.01 8.95 10.28
N TYR A 354 -1.54 9.78 11.21
CA TYR A 354 -0.87 10.01 12.49
C TYR A 354 -1.28 8.98 13.53
N LYS A 355 -0.35 8.11 13.85
CA LYS A 355 -0.50 7.14 14.93
C LYS A 355 -0.36 7.84 16.28
N MET A 356 -1.08 7.35 17.28
CA MET A 356 -1.05 7.92 18.64
C MET A 356 -1.43 9.41 18.70
N ASP A 357 -2.14 9.91 17.71
CA ASP A 357 -2.55 11.32 17.59
C ASP A 357 -1.37 12.32 17.57
N ILE A 358 -0.14 11.87 17.26
CA ILE A 358 1.06 12.70 17.27
C ILE A 358 1.51 13.07 15.87
N ILE A 359 1.65 14.37 15.62
CA ILE A 359 2.31 14.94 14.44
C ILE A 359 3.77 15.20 14.82
N PRO A 360 4.73 14.37 14.36
CA PRO A 360 6.11 14.41 14.85
C PRO A 360 6.96 15.46 14.10
N ALA A 361 6.49 16.72 14.10
CA ALA A 361 7.12 17.83 13.40
C ALA A 361 8.31 18.40 14.21
N THR A 362 9.39 17.65 14.26
CA THR A 362 10.63 18.01 14.97
C THR A 362 11.75 18.42 14.03
N ILE A 363 11.93 17.69 12.92
CA ILE A 363 12.99 17.92 11.93
C ILE A 363 12.39 18.38 10.61
N LYS A 364 11.25 17.84 10.23
CA LYS A 364 10.50 18.24 9.03
C LYS A 364 9.09 18.68 9.40
N SER A 365 8.48 19.49 8.55
CA SER A 365 7.08 19.85 8.69
C SER A 365 6.15 18.75 8.18
N TYR A 366 4.95 18.71 8.76
CA TYR A 366 3.85 17.82 8.36
C TYR A 366 2.59 18.62 8.09
N THR A 367 1.59 17.98 7.52
CA THR A 367 0.31 18.59 7.18
C THR A 367 -0.75 18.16 8.18
N LEU A 368 -1.49 19.10 8.76
CA LEU A 368 -2.71 18.86 9.51
C LEU A 368 -3.90 19.28 8.66
N VAL A 369 -4.85 18.39 8.47
CA VAL A 369 -6.13 18.65 7.79
C VAL A 369 -7.18 19.01 8.82
N LEU A 370 -7.88 20.12 8.62
CA LEU A 370 -8.94 20.63 9.49
C LEU A 370 -10.22 20.91 8.68
N PRO A 371 -11.40 20.88 9.31
CA PRO A 371 -12.57 21.49 8.69
C PRO A 371 -12.32 22.99 8.44
N GLN A 372 -12.61 23.44 7.23
CA GLN A 372 -12.22 24.77 6.74
C GLN A 372 -12.63 25.91 7.68
N HIS A 373 -13.78 25.82 8.33
CA HIS A 373 -14.27 26.87 9.23
C HIS A 373 -13.44 27.05 10.53
N TYR A 374 -12.58 26.09 10.89
CA TYR A 374 -11.67 26.20 12.04
C TYR A 374 -10.30 26.80 11.67
N LEU A 375 -10.01 27.04 10.39
CA LEU A 375 -8.67 27.48 9.95
C LEU A 375 -8.23 28.79 10.62
N CYS A 376 -9.08 29.83 10.58
CA CYS A 376 -8.76 31.13 11.19
C CYS A 376 -8.61 31.01 12.72
N GLN A 377 -9.44 30.19 13.37
CA GLN A 377 -9.37 29.98 14.81
C GLN A 377 -8.09 29.23 15.19
N TYR A 378 -7.65 28.22 14.40
CA TYR A 378 -6.37 27.55 14.62
C TYR A 378 -5.21 28.55 14.57
N ILE A 379 -5.15 29.38 13.51
CA ILE A 379 -4.08 30.38 13.35
C ILE A 379 -4.05 31.35 14.52
N ALA A 380 -5.22 31.83 14.96
CA ALA A 380 -5.33 32.75 16.10
C ALA A 380 -4.96 32.12 17.45
N SER A 381 -5.13 30.79 17.59
CA SER A 381 -4.92 30.04 18.84
C SER A 381 -3.67 29.17 18.84
N GLU A 382 -2.78 29.27 17.85
CA GLU A 382 -1.63 28.38 17.68
C GLU A 382 -0.73 28.33 18.93
N GLU A 383 -0.43 29.47 19.54
CA GLU A 383 0.36 29.52 20.76
C GLU A 383 -0.38 28.95 21.99
N GLU A 384 -1.70 29.07 22.05
CA GLU A 384 -2.49 28.44 23.09
C GLU A 384 -2.51 26.91 22.95
N ILE A 385 -2.63 26.42 21.72
CA ILE A 385 -2.53 25.00 21.41
C ILE A 385 -1.21 24.44 21.93
N HIS A 386 -0.09 25.09 21.65
CA HIS A 386 1.23 24.64 22.08
C HIS A 386 1.52 24.84 23.58
N ARG A 387 0.82 25.73 24.28
CA ARG A 387 0.91 25.80 25.75
C ARG A 387 0.49 24.51 26.46
N LYS A 388 -0.25 23.66 25.79
CA LYS A 388 -0.72 22.35 26.30
C LYS A 388 0.32 21.20 26.09
N ASP A 389 1.52 21.48 25.58
CA ASP A 389 2.59 20.50 25.33
C ASP A 389 2.90 19.63 26.56
N SER A 390 2.99 20.26 27.75
CA SER A 390 3.28 19.55 29.00
C SER A 390 2.20 18.52 29.39
N THR A 391 0.97 18.72 28.93
CA THR A 391 -0.17 17.82 29.18
C THR A 391 -0.17 16.61 28.25
N TYR A 392 0.06 16.86 26.95
CA TYR A 392 -0.13 15.84 25.91
C TYR A 392 1.18 15.22 25.42
N LEU A 393 2.32 15.93 25.53
CA LEU A 393 3.57 15.57 24.87
C LEU A 393 4.73 15.35 25.85
N LYS A 394 4.50 15.33 27.16
CA LYS A 394 5.56 15.27 28.19
C LYS A 394 6.65 14.23 27.90
N GLU A 395 6.28 13.07 27.34
CA GLU A 395 7.22 11.98 27.02
C GLU A 395 7.95 12.20 25.68
N TYR A 396 7.46 13.08 24.82
CA TYR A 396 7.89 13.26 23.43
C TYR A 396 8.56 14.62 23.17
N ILE A 397 8.70 15.48 24.17
CA ILE A 397 9.29 16.82 24.00
C ILE A 397 10.75 16.76 23.52
N ASN A 398 11.48 15.66 23.79
CA ASN A 398 12.85 15.50 23.31
C ASN A 398 12.86 14.96 21.86
N PRO A 399 13.31 15.75 20.86
CA PRO A 399 13.37 15.33 19.46
C PRO A 399 14.18 14.03 19.23
N ALA A 400 15.25 13.82 20.00
CA ALA A 400 16.09 12.62 19.90
C ALA A 400 15.32 11.33 20.24
N ASN A 401 14.37 11.39 21.17
CA ASN A 401 13.52 10.24 21.50
C ASN A 401 12.57 9.89 20.37
N ILE A 402 12.02 10.89 19.68
CA ILE A 402 11.14 10.71 18.54
C ILE A 402 11.91 10.08 17.37
N GLU A 403 13.07 10.61 17.03
CA GLU A 403 13.89 10.08 15.94
C GLU A 403 14.39 8.67 16.24
N LYS A 404 14.81 8.39 17.47
CA LYS A 404 15.19 7.04 17.90
C LYS A 404 14.02 6.06 17.73
N LYS A 405 12.80 6.47 18.07
CA LYS A 405 11.59 5.64 17.94
C LYS A 405 11.19 5.45 16.48
N LYS A 406 11.31 6.48 15.63
CA LYS A 406 11.09 6.35 14.17
C LYS A 406 12.05 5.35 13.54
N LEU A 407 13.33 5.38 13.92
CA LEU A 407 14.37 4.48 13.41
C LEU A 407 14.16 3.02 13.86
N ALA A 408 13.75 2.78 15.10
CA ALA A 408 13.49 1.44 15.61
C ALA A 408 12.42 0.70 14.83
N ASP A 409 11.40 1.43 14.31
CA ASP A 409 10.29 0.84 13.57
C ASP A 409 10.47 0.92 12.04
N ALA A 410 11.57 1.50 11.55
CA ALA A 410 11.89 1.52 10.13
C ALA A 410 12.30 0.13 9.60
N THR A 411 12.60 -0.83 10.48
CA THR A 411 12.87 -2.22 10.12
C THR A 411 11.57 -2.91 9.71
N PRO A 412 11.55 -3.65 8.58
CA PRO A 412 10.35 -4.38 8.19
C PRO A 412 10.00 -5.43 9.23
N ALA A 413 8.76 -5.41 9.70
CA ALA A 413 8.26 -6.34 10.73
C ALA A 413 8.24 -7.82 10.30
N TYR A 414 8.54 -8.11 9.03
CA TYR A 414 8.57 -9.48 8.50
C TYR A 414 9.61 -9.63 7.40
N THR A 415 10.31 -10.75 7.43
CA THR A 415 11.06 -11.25 6.28
C THR A 415 10.25 -12.33 5.59
N THR A 416 10.21 -12.34 4.26
CA THR A 416 9.55 -13.39 3.49
C THR A 416 10.54 -14.49 3.14
N TYR A 417 10.13 -15.75 3.28
CA TYR A 417 10.91 -16.91 2.90
C TYR A 417 10.13 -17.83 1.97
N THR A 418 10.71 -18.18 0.83
CA THR A 418 10.12 -19.18 -0.07
C THR A 418 10.58 -20.57 0.37
N VAL A 419 9.64 -21.42 0.74
CA VAL A 419 9.90 -22.80 1.18
C VAL A 419 10.58 -23.60 0.07
N LYS A 420 11.71 -24.21 0.38
CA LYS A 420 12.46 -25.08 -0.52
C LYS A 420 12.19 -26.55 -0.19
N ARG A 421 12.48 -27.43 -1.14
CA ARG A 421 12.38 -28.88 -0.93
C ARG A 421 13.25 -29.34 0.24
N GLY A 422 12.65 -30.05 1.18
CA GLY A 422 13.34 -30.52 2.39
C GLY A 422 13.32 -29.55 3.57
N ASP A 423 12.74 -28.36 3.44
CA ASP A 423 12.60 -27.43 4.56
C ASP A 423 11.59 -27.95 5.61
N THR A 424 11.93 -27.71 6.87
CA THR A 424 10.99 -27.89 7.98
C THR A 424 10.73 -26.54 8.64
N LEU A 425 9.53 -26.36 9.20
CA LEU A 425 9.18 -25.12 9.89
C LEU A 425 10.14 -24.82 11.05
N GLY A 426 10.63 -25.85 11.74
CA GLY A 426 11.62 -25.72 12.79
C GLY A 426 13.00 -25.24 12.31
N ALA A 427 13.45 -25.67 11.12
CA ALA A 427 14.69 -25.21 10.52
C ALA A 427 14.57 -23.75 10.08
N ILE A 428 13.43 -23.39 9.49
CA ILE A 428 13.12 -22.00 9.08
C ILE A 428 13.04 -21.09 10.32
N ALA A 429 12.34 -21.52 11.37
CA ALA A 429 12.23 -20.76 12.61
C ALA A 429 13.60 -20.46 13.24
N ARG A 430 14.49 -21.45 13.29
CA ARG A 430 15.87 -21.27 13.78
C ARG A 430 16.68 -20.31 12.92
N ARG A 431 16.54 -20.40 11.59
CA ARG A 431 17.24 -19.54 10.65
C ARG A 431 16.87 -18.06 10.83
N TYR A 432 15.62 -17.80 11.13
CA TYR A 432 15.08 -16.45 11.31
C TYR A 432 14.91 -16.05 12.78
N ARG A 433 15.58 -16.76 13.71
CA ARG A 433 15.57 -16.48 15.15
C ARG A 433 14.16 -16.28 15.74
N THR A 434 13.19 -17.05 15.24
CA THR A 434 11.79 -17.01 15.66
C THR A 434 11.31 -18.39 16.10
N THR A 435 10.05 -18.52 16.52
CA THR A 435 9.47 -19.79 16.91
C THR A 435 8.55 -20.37 15.84
N THR A 436 8.43 -21.70 15.78
CA THR A 436 7.47 -22.36 14.88
C THR A 436 6.04 -21.88 15.11
N ALA A 437 5.68 -21.61 16.37
CA ALA A 437 4.37 -21.10 16.76
C ALA A 437 4.11 -19.69 16.17
N GLN A 438 5.11 -18.82 16.20
CA GLN A 438 5.02 -17.48 15.60
C GLN A 438 4.86 -17.54 14.08
N ILE A 439 5.67 -18.37 13.39
CA ILE A 439 5.52 -18.55 11.93
C ILE A 439 4.14 -19.15 11.62
N MET A 440 3.68 -20.15 12.35
CA MET A 440 2.36 -20.74 12.14
C MET A 440 1.24 -19.71 12.31
N LYS A 441 1.30 -18.90 13.37
CA LYS A 441 0.33 -17.83 13.64
C LYS A 441 0.31 -16.79 12.52
N LEU A 442 1.49 -16.32 12.12
CA LEU A 442 1.67 -15.32 11.05
C LEU A 442 1.11 -15.80 9.70
N ASN A 443 1.29 -17.09 9.40
CA ASN A 443 0.90 -17.68 8.13
C ASN A 443 -0.42 -18.48 8.19
N LYS A 444 -1.16 -18.40 9.32
CA LYS A 444 -2.42 -19.14 9.55
C LYS A 444 -2.28 -20.65 9.30
N LEU A 445 -1.09 -21.23 9.60
CA LEU A 445 -0.83 -22.64 9.38
C LEU A 445 -1.44 -23.47 10.52
N LYS A 446 -2.32 -24.41 10.21
CA LYS A 446 -2.92 -25.34 11.18
C LYS A 446 -1.99 -26.50 11.55
N ASN A 447 -0.97 -26.79 10.74
CA ASN A 447 -0.06 -27.93 10.95
C ASN A 447 1.35 -27.58 10.45
N ALA A 448 2.34 -27.68 11.37
CA ALA A 448 3.75 -27.38 11.10
C ALA A 448 4.39 -28.26 10.02
N ASN A 449 3.85 -29.49 9.84
CA ASN A 449 4.40 -30.48 8.91
C ASN A 449 3.82 -30.38 7.48
N LYS A 450 2.83 -29.49 7.24
CA LYS A 450 2.22 -29.27 5.92
C LYS A 450 2.83 -28.08 5.19
N LEU A 451 4.14 -28.01 5.10
CA LEU A 451 4.83 -27.06 4.25
C LEU A 451 4.79 -27.52 2.80
N ARG A 452 4.42 -26.62 1.89
CA ARG A 452 4.51 -26.87 0.44
C ARG A 452 5.71 -26.13 -0.12
N GLU A 453 6.52 -26.84 -0.91
CA GLU A 453 7.59 -26.22 -1.68
C GLU A 453 7.04 -25.09 -2.56
N GLY A 454 7.77 -23.97 -2.63
CA GLY A 454 7.34 -22.77 -3.34
C GLY A 454 6.38 -21.86 -2.59
N CYS A 455 5.86 -22.24 -1.43
CA CYS A 455 5.05 -21.35 -0.58
C CYS A 455 5.90 -20.22 -0.02
N LEU A 456 5.36 -19.01 -0.05
CA LEU A 456 5.94 -17.86 0.64
C LEU A 456 5.51 -17.89 2.11
N LEU A 457 6.47 -17.93 3.02
CA LEU A 457 6.25 -17.81 4.46
C LEU A 457 6.68 -16.44 4.94
N TYR A 458 5.88 -15.84 5.77
CA TYR A 458 6.23 -14.64 6.54
C TYR A 458 6.90 -15.07 7.83
N THR A 459 8.12 -14.62 8.03
CA THR A 459 8.87 -14.81 9.27
C THR A 459 8.98 -13.45 9.95
N SER A 460 8.76 -13.35 11.26
CA SER A 460 9.15 -12.16 12.00
C SER A 460 10.67 -12.12 12.03
N ASP A 461 11.28 -11.00 11.67
CA ASP A 461 12.60 -10.72 12.20
C ASP A 461 12.40 -10.63 13.71
N ALA A 462 13.01 -11.58 14.45
CA ALA A 462 13.24 -11.34 15.84
C ALA A 462 14.18 -10.14 15.88
N ALA A 463 13.61 -8.98 16.10
CA ALA A 463 14.40 -7.82 16.46
C ALA A 463 15.17 -8.21 17.74
N ASP A 464 16.46 -8.04 17.68
CA ASP A 464 17.38 -8.21 18.81
C ASP A 464 16.94 -7.44 20.05
#